data_8f91136ac07ee9c010fc088fc76551cc
#
_entry.id   8f91136ac07ee9c010fc088fc76551cc
#
_cell.length_a   1.000
_cell.length_b   1.000
_cell.length_c   1.000
_cell.angle_alpha   90.00
_cell.angle_beta   90.00
_cell.angle_gamma   90.00
#
_symmetry.space_group_name_H-M   'P 1'
#
loop_
_entity.id
_entity.type
_entity.pdbx_description
1 polymer ?
#
loop_
_entity_poly.entity_id
_entity_poly.type
_entity_poly.pdbx_seq_one_letter_code
_entity_poly.pdbx_strand_id
1 'polypeptide(L)'
;TYNDFTETSTGMLFIEMAAYVGDVMSFYLDNQIQETFIQKARQNENLYALAYSLGYVPKVTTVASVPLDYYQQVPAILSASVYIPDYNYALLVPENTQITSVNDNTIKFLTKDAVDFSASSSLDPTTVSVYQIVNNNPTYYLLKKTRKGTSSKISTKSFTFTNAIKFDSVNINAPNIVGILDAFDSNGNQ
;
A
#
# COMPACT_ATOMS: atom_id res chain seq x y z
N THR A 1 20.40 15.88 67.60
CA THR A 1 20.37 16.71 66.37
C THR A 1 21.65 16.42 65.58
N TYR A 2 21.50 15.95 64.35
CA TYR A 2 22.62 15.69 63.49
C TYR A 2 23.14 17.02 62.90
N ASN A 3 24.40 17.36 63.19
CA ASN A 3 24.99 18.65 62.79
C ASN A 3 26.24 18.50 61.91
N ASP A 4 26.54 17.32 61.42
CA ASP A 4 27.69 17.09 60.59
C ASP A 4 27.28 17.12 59.11
N PHE A 5 27.56 18.21 58.39
CA PHE A 5 27.31 18.45 56.99
C PHE A 5 28.60 18.41 56.14
N THR A 6 29.61 17.68 56.62
CA THR A 6 30.83 17.49 55.81
C THR A 6 30.56 16.51 54.66
N GLU A 7 31.23 16.68 53.52
CA GLU A 7 31.07 15.86 52.34
C GLU A 7 31.27 14.34 52.57
N THR A 8 32.01 14.01 53.64
CA THR A 8 32.31 12.63 54.03
C THR A 8 31.32 12.05 55.06
N SER A 9 30.35 12.83 55.50
CA SER A 9 29.41 12.35 56.49
C SER A 9 28.33 11.47 55.92
N THR A 10 27.94 10.44 56.66
CA THR A 10 26.85 9.52 56.30
C THR A 10 25.50 10.22 56.08
N GLY A 11 25.25 11.31 56.82
CA GLY A 11 24.02 12.08 56.65
C GLY A 11 23.99 12.87 55.37
N MET A 12 25.13 13.44 54.96
CA MET A 12 25.22 14.14 53.69
C MET A 12 25.04 13.18 52.51
N LEU A 13 25.60 11.96 52.61
CA LEU A 13 25.40 10.91 51.58
C LEU A 13 23.91 10.58 51.36
N PHE A 14 23.10 10.50 52.42
CA PHE A 14 21.67 10.26 52.32
C PHE A 14 20.93 11.45 51.65
N ILE A 15 21.35 12.68 51.95
CA ILE A 15 20.78 13.88 51.32
C ILE A 15 21.10 13.91 49.83
N GLU A 16 22.33 13.62 49.47
CA GLU A 16 22.76 13.53 48.06
C GLU A 16 22.03 12.43 47.31
N MET A 17 21.87 11.24 47.89
CA MET A 17 21.05 10.17 47.30
C MET A 17 19.59 10.61 47.09
N ALA A 18 18.99 11.27 48.07
CA ALA A 18 17.61 11.74 47.98
C ALA A 18 17.49 12.83 46.88
N ALA A 19 18.46 13.75 46.80
CA ALA A 19 18.51 14.77 45.75
C ALA A 19 18.67 14.13 44.35
N TYR A 20 19.55 13.15 44.20
CA TYR A 20 19.74 12.43 42.95
C TYR A 20 18.46 11.70 42.51
N VAL A 21 17.78 10.99 43.43
CA VAL A 21 16.51 10.34 43.13
C VAL A 21 15.46 11.35 42.68
N GLY A 22 15.37 12.50 43.40
CA GLY A 22 14.48 13.59 43.02
C GLY A 22 14.74 14.14 41.62
N ASP A 23 16.00 14.34 41.26
CA ASP A 23 16.42 14.84 39.95
C ASP A 23 16.08 13.83 38.84
N VAL A 24 16.38 12.55 39.06
CA VAL A 24 16.03 11.47 38.10
C VAL A 24 14.51 11.37 37.93
N MET A 25 13.73 11.43 38.98
CA MET A 25 12.26 11.41 38.92
C MET A 25 11.71 12.62 38.15
N SER A 26 12.26 13.82 38.40
CA SER A 26 11.87 15.03 37.66
C SER A 26 12.15 14.90 36.19
N PHE A 27 13.32 14.38 35.84
CA PHE A 27 13.67 14.11 34.41
C PHE A 27 12.68 13.15 33.74
N TYR A 28 12.31 12.05 34.42
CA TYR A 28 11.33 11.12 33.89
C TYR A 28 9.94 11.72 33.71
N LEU A 29 9.49 12.52 34.68
CA LEU A 29 8.22 13.24 34.63
C LEU A 29 8.19 14.22 33.46
N ASP A 30 9.23 15.03 33.30
CA ASP A 30 9.32 15.97 32.18
C ASP A 30 9.32 15.26 30.84
N ASN A 31 10.03 14.15 30.74
CA ASN A 31 10.04 13.33 29.51
C ASN A 31 8.65 12.74 29.21
N GLN A 32 7.97 12.19 30.22
CA GLN A 32 6.60 11.67 30.05
C GLN A 32 5.61 12.75 29.62
N ILE A 33 5.70 13.95 30.19
CA ILE A 33 4.86 15.08 29.81
C ILE A 33 5.15 15.48 28.35
N GLN A 34 6.42 15.53 27.94
CA GLN A 34 6.77 15.86 26.56
C GLN A 34 6.20 14.85 25.56
N GLU A 35 6.16 13.56 25.88
CA GLU A 35 5.59 12.50 25.06
C GLU A 35 4.06 12.64 24.85
N THR A 36 3.36 13.42 25.68
CA THR A 36 1.92 13.69 25.48
C THR A 36 1.63 14.76 24.41
N PHE A 37 2.63 15.50 23.98
CA PHE A 37 2.49 16.54 22.96
C PHE A 37 3.00 16.06 21.61
N ILE A 38 2.15 16.06 20.57
CA ILE A 38 2.49 15.60 19.21
C ILE A 38 3.74 16.28 18.63
N GLN A 39 4.00 17.52 19.00
CA GLN A 39 5.17 18.28 18.54
C GLN A 39 6.48 17.92 19.26
N LYS A 40 6.38 17.25 20.42
CA LYS A 40 7.51 16.95 21.29
C LYS A 40 7.74 15.47 21.49
N ALA A 41 6.74 14.63 21.15
CA ALA A 41 6.83 13.19 21.24
C ALA A 41 7.97 12.66 20.37
N ARG A 42 8.85 11.86 20.95
CA ARG A 42 10.04 11.27 20.31
C ARG A 42 9.85 9.78 20.03
N GLN A 43 9.00 9.12 20.80
CA GLN A 43 8.71 7.70 20.62
C GLN A 43 7.66 7.53 19.51
N ASN A 44 8.00 6.73 18.49
CA ASN A 44 7.11 6.50 17.36
C ASN A 44 5.73 5.94 17.77
N GLU A 45 5.70 5.06 18.77
CA GLU A 45 4.47 4.46 19.28
C GLU A 45 3.53 5.52 19.86
N ASN A 46 4.07 6.45 20.66
CA ASN A 46 3.30 7.56 21.23
C ASN A 46 2.82 8.53 20.14
N LEU A 47 3.68 8.80 19.14
CA LEU A 47 3.33 9.65 18.01
C LEU A 47 2.17 9.05 17.20
N TYR A 48 2.20 7.73 16.93
CA TYR A 48 1.10 7.04 16.27
C TYR A 48 -0.18 7.05 17.12
N ALA A 49 -0.08 6.81 18.44
CA ALA A 49 -1.24 6.85 19.33
C ALA A 49 -1.90 8.23 19.34
N LEU A 50 -1.09 9.30 19.40
CA LEU A 50 -1.58 10.68 19.33
C LEU A 50 -2.22 10.99 17.98
N ALA A 51 -1.62 10.52 16.86
CA ALA A 51 -2.18 10.67 15.52
C ALA A 51 -3.55 9.98 15.41
N TYR A 52 -3.67 8.75 15.92
CA TYR A 52 -4.95 8.03 15.97
C TYR A 52 -6.00 8.76 16.79
N SER A 53 -5.64 9.34 17.93
CA SER A 53 -6.57 10.10 18.78
C SER A 53 -7.14 11.35 18.07
N LEU A 54 -6.36 11.90 17.12
CA LEU A 54 -6.78 13.01 16.25
C LEU A 54 -7.51 12.55 14.97
N GLY A 55 -7.78 11.24 14.82
CA GLY A 55 -8.47 10.68 13.66
C GLY A 55 -7.57 10.43 12.44
N TYR A 56 -6.26 10.61 12.56
CA TYR A 56 -5.32 10.33 11.48
C TYR A 56 -4.80 8.89 11.55
N VAL A 57 -5.02 8.11 10.49
CA VAL A 57 -4.48 6.75 10.37
C VAL A 57 -3.23 6.80 9.48
N PRO A 58 -2.02 6.76 10.06
CA PRO A 58 -0.80 6.82 9.30
C PRO A 58 -0.62 5.57 8.44
N LYS A 59 -0.33 5.76 7.16
CA LYS A 59 0.06 4.67 6.24
C LYS A 59 1.57 4.53 6.28
N VAL A 60 2.04 3.45 6.86
CA VAL A 60 3.49 3.19 7.04
C VAL A 60 4.15 2.84 5.71
N THR A 61 3.43 2.17 4.81
CA THR A 61 3.94 1.74 3.51
C THR A 61 3.02 2.22 2.39
N THR A 62 3.59 2.86 1.38
CA THR A 62 2.90 3.27 0.16
C THR A 62 3.59 2.64 -1.05
N VAL A 63 2.80 2.30 -2.06
CA VAL A 63 3.32 1.77 -3.32
C VAL A 63 3.59 2.89 -4.32
N ALA A 64 4.66 2.76 -5.09
CA ALA A 64 4.89 3.59 -6.25
C ALA A 64 3.85 3.28 -7.32
N SER A 65 3.41 4.29 -8.04
CA SER A 65 2.44 4.14 -9.12
C SER A 65 2.95 4.80 -10.39
N VAL A 66 2.62 4.20 -11.53
CA VAL A 66 3.03 4.65 -12.85
C VAL A 66 1.89 4.44 -13.85
N PRO A 67 1.69 5.35 -14.83
CA PRO A 67 0.81 5.08 -15.95
C PRO A 67 1.44 4.00 -16.84
N LEU A 68 0.68 2.94 -17.14
CA LEU A 68 1.04 1.85 -18.05
C LEU A 68 0.19 1.94 -19.31
N ASP A 69 0.82 1.84 -20.45
CA ASP A 69 0.15 1.77 -21.74
C ASP A 69 -0.06 0.31 -22.12
N TYR A 70 -1.31 -0.05 -22.33
CA TYR A 70 -1.74 -1.38 -22.76
C TYR A 70 -2.04 -1.35 -24.24
N TYR A 71 -1.56 -2.35 -24.96
CA TYR A 71 -1.73 -2.48 -26.39
C TYR A 71 -2.38 -3.81 -26.74
N GLN A 72 -3.36 -3.77 -27.64
CA GLN A 72 -3.97 -4.95 -28.19
C GLN A 72 -4.11 -4.81 -29.70
N GLN A 73 -3.74 -5.85 -30.43
CA GLN A 73 -4.04 -5.97 -31.87
C GLN A 73 -5.41 -6.59 -32.04
N VAL A 74 -6.21 -6.01 -32.94
CA VAL A 74 -7.50 -6.54 -33.34
C VAL A 74 -7.57 -6.60 -34.87
N PRO A 75 -8.23 -7.60 -35.48
CA PRO A 75 -8.41 -7.64 -36.91
C PRO A 75 -9.29 -6.48 -37.40
N ALA A 76 -9.16 -6.16 -38.68
CA ALA A 76 -10.03 -5.22 -39.34
C ALA A 76 -11.27 -5.93 -39.85
N ILE A 77 -12.44 -5.30 -39.73
CA ILE A 77 -13.69 -5.73 -40.37
C ILE A 77 -14.18 -4.67 -41.33
N LEU A 78 -14.75 -5.07 -42.45
CA LEU A 78 -15.36 -4.16 -43.43
C LEU A 78 -16.78 -3.82 -42.97
N SER A 79 -17.03 -2.56 -42.68
CA SER A 79 -18.35 -2.04 -42.30
C SER A 79 -18.68 -0.84 -43.18
N ALA A 80 -19.82 -0.88 -43.89
CA ALA A 80 -20.29 0.20 -44.78
C ALA A 80 -19.19 0.74 -45.73
N SER A 81 -18.41 -0.16 -46.33
CA SER A 81 -17.28 0.13 -47.26
C SER A 81 -16.06 0.80 -46.60
N VAL A 82 -15.99 0.83 -45.26
CA VAL A 82 -14.84 1.33 -44.51
C VAL A 82 -14.30 0.21 -43.60
N TYR A 83 -12.98 0.07 -43.56
CA TYR A 83 -12.35 -0.85 -42.61
C TYR A 83 -12.31 -0.21 -41.22
N ILE A 84 -12.82 -0.93 -40.23
CA ILE A 84 -12.85 -0.52 -38.82
C ILE A 84 -12.28 -1.66 -37.98
N PRO A 85 -11.83 -1.39 -36.73
CA PRO A 85 -11.44 -2.44 -35.77
C PRO A 85 -12.62 -3.36 -35.47
N ASP A 86 -12.38 -4.67 -35.44
CA ASP A 86 -13.38 -5.63 -34.97
C ASP A 86 -13.33 -5.72 -33.43
N TYR A 87 -14.23 -5.00 -32.79
CA TYR A 87 -14.33 -4.97 -31.31
C TYR A 87 -14.85 -6.27 -30.69
N ASN A 88 -15.33 -7.25 -31.48
CA ASN A 88 -15.66 -8.56 -30.93
C ASN A 88 -14.42 -9.30 -30.40
N TYR A 89 -13.24 -8.91 -30.86
CA TYR A 89 -11.95 -9.43 -30.38
C TYR A 89 -11.33 -8.53 -29.30
N ALA A 90 -12.00 -7.45 -28.89
CA ALA A 90 -11.51 -6.59 -27.84
C ALA A 90 -11.51 -7.31 -26.49
N LEU A 91 -10.39 -7.28 -25.78
CA LEU A 91 -10.20 -7.94 -24.49
C LEU A 91 -10.54 -7.02 -23.33
N LEU A 92 -10.99 -7.63 -22.26
CA LEU A 92 -11.11 -7.03 -20.94
C LEU A 92 -10.00 -7.59 -20.05
N VAL A 93 -9.09 -6.74 -19.58
CA VAL A 93 -8.11 -7.09 -18.55
C VAL A 93 -8.70 -6.69 -17.19
N PRO A 94 -8.95 -7.63 -16.27
CA PRO A 94 -9.52 -7.32 -14.96
C PRO A 94 -8.62 -6.40 -14.13
N GLU A 95 -9.19 -5.70 -13.19
CA GLU A 95 -8.44 -5.04 -12.14
C GLU A 95 -7.58 -6.04 -11.33
N ASN A 96 -6.55 -5.56 -10.68
CA ASN A 96 -5.61 -6.38 -9.92
C ASN A 96 -4.88 -7.46 -10.74
N THR A 97 -4.88 -7.35 -12.08
CA THR A 97 -4.07 -8.23 -12.94
C THR A 97 -2.60 -7.93 -12.72
N GLN A 98 -1.82 -8.99 -12.44
CA GLN A 98 -0.38 -8.87 -12.22
C GLN A 98 0.36 -8.87 -13.56
N ILE A 99 1.18 -7.85 -13.76
CA ILE A 99 2.08 -7.69 -14.90
C ILE A 99 3.50 -7.88 -14.39
N THR A 100 4.28 -8.68 -15.10
CA THR A 100 5.69 -8.94 -14.77
C THR A 100 6.56 -8.44 -15.92
N SER A 101 7.68 -7.78 -15.58
CA SER A 101 8.65 -7.34 -16.59
C SER A 101 9.29 -8.54 -17.28
N VAL A 102 9.46 -8.48 -18.60
CA VAL A 102 10.14 -9.52 -19.38
C VAL A 102 11.64 -9.54 -19.08
N ASN A 103 12.22 -8.39 -18.82
CA ASN A 103 13.67 -8.26 -18.58
C ASN A 103 14.06 -8.59 -17.13
N ASP A 104 13.15 -8.38 -16.18
CA ASP A 104 13.38 -8.62 -14.76
C ASP A 104 12.08 -9.10 -14.08
N ASN A 105 12.01 -10.38 -13.79
CA ASN A 105 10.85 -11.02 -13.16
C ASN A 105 10.59 -10.55 -11.71
N THR A 106 11.52 -9.81 -11.12
CA THR A 106 11.34 -9.23 -9.78
C THR A 106 10.46 -7.99 -9.81
N ILE A 107 10.43 -7.28 -10.97
CA ILE A 107 9.60 -6.10 -11.17
C ILE A 107 8.18 -6.52 -11.56
N LYS A 108 7.24 -6.23 -10.65
CA LYS A 108 5.84 -6.57 -10.80
C LYS A 108 4.97 -5.35 -10.57
N PHE A 109 3.94 -5.24 -11.38
CA PHE A 109 2.91 -4.22 -11.26
C PHE A 109 1.54 -4.87 -11.18
N LEU A 110 0.61 -4.22 -10.49
CA LEU A 110 -0.82 -4.55 -10.52
C LEU A 110 -1.56 -3.43 -11.23
N THR A 111 -2.48 -3.80 -12.13
CA THR A 111 -3.44 -2.85 -12.70
C THR A 111 -4.39 -2.39 -11.60
N LYS A 112 -4.56 -1.08 -11.48
CA LYS A 112 -5.47 -0.54 -10.48
C LYS A 112 -6.93 -0.66 -10.91
N ASP A 113 -7.19 -0.37 -12.19
CA ASP A 113 -8.53 -0.36 -12.77
C ASP A 113 -8.57 -1.31 -13.97
N ALA A 114 -9.71 -1.87 -14.28
CA ALA A 114 -9.88 -2.75 -15.45
C ALA A 114 -9.54 -2.02 -16.76
N VAL A 115 -8.94 -2.74 -17.72
CA VAL A 115 -8.64 -2.25 -19.06
C VAL A 115 -9.62 -2.88 -20.04
N ASP A 116 -10.65 -2.15 -20.40
CA ASP A 116 -11.63 -2.58 -21.39
C ASP A 116 -11.35 -1.90 -22.73
N PHE A 117 -10.89 -2.67 -23.72
CA PHE A 117 -10.58 -2.15 -25.05
C PHE A 117 -11.82 -1.94 -25.92
N SER A 118 -12.96 -2.53 -25.58
CA SER A 118 -14.22 -2.36 -26.31
C SER A 118 -14.90 -1.03 -26.02
N ALA A 119 -14.65 -0.47 -24.82
CA ALA A 119 -15.26 0.77 -24.37
C ALA A 119 -14.33 1.97 -24.65
N SER A 120 -14.89 3.04 -25.19
CA SER A 120 -14.19 4.31 -25.36
C SER A 120 -15.11 5.47 -25.02
N SER A 121 -14.63 6.39 -24.17
CA SER A 121 -15.35 7.59 -23.79
C SER A 121 -14.42 8.79 -23.75
N SER A 122 -14.96 10.00 -23.61
CA SER A 122 -14.16 11.22 -23.48
C SER A 122 -13.28 11.24 -22.22
N LEU A 123 -13.72 10.54 -21.16
CA LEU A 123 -12.98 10.42 -19.88
C LEU A 123 -12.02 9.22 -19.90
N ASP A 124 -12.28 8.23 -20.74
CA ASP A 124 -11.50 7.00 -20.85
C ASP A 124 -11.33 6.61 -22.32
N PRO A 125 -10.50 7.34 -23.07
CA PRO A 125 -10.35 7.12 -24.50
C PRO A 125 -9.55 5.87 -24.81
N THR A 126 -10.03 5.06 -25.76
CA THR A 126 -9.25 4.03 -26.44
C THR A 126 -8.71 4.64 -27.74
N THR A 127 -7.39 4.76 -27.84
CA THR A 127 -6.75 5.26 -29.07
C THR A 127 -6.65 4.12 -30.08
N VAL A 128 -7.08 4.38 -31.31
CA VAL A 128 -7.07 3.42 -32.41
C VAL A 128 -6.08 3.89 -33.48
N SER A 129 -5.18 3.02 -33.89
CA SER A 129 -4.24 3.25 -34.99
C SER A 129 -4.19 2.04 -35.93
N VAL A 130 -3.91 2.27 -37.21
CA VAL A 130 -3.70 1.17 -38.16
C VAL A 130 -2.36 0.52 -37.84
N TYR A 131 -2.36 -0.78 -37.59
CA TYR A 131 -1.15 -1.55 -37.33
C TYR A 131 -0.54 -2.17 -38.57
N GLN A 132 -1.37 -2.75 -39.45
CA GLN A 132 -0.91 -3.41 -40.64
C GLN A 132 -1.82 -3.10 -41.82
N ILE A 133 -1.19 -2.88 -42.99
CA ILE A 133 -1.87 -2.67 -44.28
C ILE A 133 -1.37 -3.72 -45.25
N VAL A 134 -2.30 -4.42 -45.94
CA VAL A 134 -2.01 -5.37 -47.00
C VAL A 134 -2.87 -5.01 -48.23
N ASN A 135 -2.28 -4.95 -49.38
CA ASN A 135 -2.96 -4.55 -50.65
C ASN A 135 -3.75 -3.24 -50.50
N ASN A 136 -3.16 -2.24 -49.86
CA ASN A 136 -3.74 -0.92 -49.59
C ASN A 136 -4.99 -0.93 -48.66
N ASN A 137 -5.29 -2.05 -48.01
CA ASN A 137 -6.37 -2.18 -47.05
C ASN A 137 -5.82 -2.47 -45.64
N PRO A 138 -6.34 -1.82 -44.60
CA PRO A 138 -6.01 -2.17 -43.20
C PRO A 138 -6.44 -3.61 -42.91
N THR A 139 -5.53 -4.41 -42.35
CA THR A 139 -5.80 -5.79 -41.95
C THR A 139 -5.84 -5.93 -40.43
N TYR A 140 -5.04 -5.10 -39.71
CA TYR A 140 -5.03 -5.06 -38.28
C TYR A 140 -4.98 -3.64 -37.75
N TYR A 141 -5.66 -3.41 -36.64
CA TYR A 141 -5.61 -2.19 -35.84
C TYR A 141 -4.92 -2.44 -34.51
N LEU A 142 -4.28 -1.41 -34.00
CA LEU A 142 -3.71 -1.39 -32.65
C LEU A 142 -4.57 -0.50 -31.77
N LEU A 143 -5.16 -1.09 -30.75
CA LEU A 143 -5.86 -0.40 -29.70
C LEU A 143 -4.87 -0.07 -28.57
N LYS A 144 -4.89 1.15 -28.07
CA LYS A 144 -4.07 1.60 -26.94
C LYS A 144 -4.96 2.18 -25.86
N LYS A 145 -4.71 1.79 -24.63
CA LYS A 145 -5.36 2.33 -23.43
C LYS A 145 -4.36 2.49 -22.30
N THR A 146 -4.45 3.60 -21.57
CA THR A 146 -3.54 3.88 -20.46
C THR A 146 -4.25 3.66 -19.14
N ARG A 147 -3.62 2.94 -18.21
CA ARG A 147 -4.13 2.73 -16.85
C ARG A 147 -3.01 2.89 -15.82
N LYS A 148 -3.41 3.27 -14.61
CA LYS A 148 -2.49 3.38 -13.49
C LYS A 148 -2.13 1.99 -12.98
N GLY A 149 -0.84 1.67 -13.00
CA GLY A 149 -0.29 0.49 -12.35
C GLY A 149 0.39 0.85 -11.03
N THR A 150 0.37 -0.08 -10.09
CA THR A 150 1.05 0.04 -8.79
C THR A 150 2.16 -0.99 -8.68
N SER A 151 3.32 -0.58 -8.16
CA SER A 151 4.46 -1.49 -7.94
C SER A 151 4.18 -2.37 -6.72
N SER A 152 3.44 -3.45 -6.94
CA SER A 152 3.02 -4.38 -5.90
C SER A 152 2.84 -5.79 -6.47
N LYS A 153 2.75 -6.77 -5.58
CA LYS A 153 2.44 -8.16 -5.93
C LYS A 153 1.33 -8.68 -5.03
N ILE A 154 0.51 -9.56 -5.54
CA ILE A 154 -0.46 -10.31 -4.74
C ILE A 154 0.25 -11.51 -4.11
N SER A 155 -0.02 -11.74 -2.84
CA SER A 155 0.43 -12.92 -2.11
C SER A 155 -0.75 -13.47 -1.31
N THR A 156 -0.99 -14.76 -1.40
CA THR A 156 -2.05 -15.43 -0.66
C THR A 156 -1.45 -16.13 0.55
N LYS A 157 -2.13 -16.04 1.70
CA LYS A 157 -1.77 -16.76 2.91
C LYS A 157 -3.00 -17.45 3.47
N SER A 158 -2.88 -18.76 3.74
CA SER A 158 -3.96 -19.55 4.32
C SER A 158 -3.74 -19.75 5.81
N PHE A 159 -4.82 -19.69 6.57
CA PHE A 159 -4.84 -19.92 8.00
C PHE A 159 -5.86 -21.01 8.30
N THR A 160 -5.51 -21.93 9.22
CA THR A 160 -6.40 -23.02 9.63
C THR A 160 -6.83 -22.79 11.07
N PHE A 161 -8.14 -22.73 11.28
CA PHE A 161 -8.75 -22.63 12.60
C PHE A 161 -9.31 -24.01 12.99
N THR A 162 -8.88 -24.56 14.12
CA THR A 162 -9.34 -25.86 14.60
C THR A 162 -10.57 -25.74 15.51
N ASN A 163 -10.67 -24.64 16.25
CA ASN A 163 -11.77 -24.37 17.16
C ASN A 163 -12.31 -22.96 16.93
N ALA A 164 -13.60 -22.77 17.14
CA ALA A 164 -14.22 -21.45 17.15
C ALA A 164 -13.86 -20.71 18.45
N ILE A 165 -12.94 -19.75 18.38
CA ILE A 165 -12.55 -18.88 19.47
C ILE A 165 -13.13 -17.50 19.22
N LYS A 166 -13.82 -16.95 20.22
CA LYS A 166 -14.41 -15.61 20.11
C LYS A 166 -13.32 -14.55 20.09
N PHE A 167 -13.35 -13.66 19.08
CA PHE A 167 -12.36 -12.60 18.87
C PHE A 167 -10.93 -13.11 18.67
N ASP A 168 -10.79 -14.26 17.99
CA ASP A 168 -9.46 -14.75 17.62
C ASP A 168 -8.77 -13.77 16.66
N SER A 169 -7.46 -13.66 16.79
CA SER A 169 -6.64 -12.76 15.99
C SER A 169 -5.55 -13.52 15.24
N VAL A 170 -5.39 -13.21 13.97
CA VAL A 170 -4.37 -13.83 13.12
C VAL A 170 -3.31 -12.80 12.75
N ASN A 171 -2.07 -13.15 12.97
CA ASN A 171 -0.94 -12.29 12.63
C ASN A 171 -0.37 -12.64 11.24
N ILE A 172 -0.40 -11.67 10.33
CA ILE A 172 0.18 -11.80 9.00
C ILE A 172 1.63 -11.31 9.06
N ASN A 173 2.57 -12.24 9.33
CA ASN A 173 3.99 -11.94 9.30
C ASN A 173 4.50 -11.84 7.85
N ALA A 174 4.38 -10.66 7.25
CA ALA A 174 4.95 -10.35 5.95
C ALA A 174 5.52 -8.93 5.94
N PRO A 175 6.68 -8.69 5.35
CA PRO A 175 7.21 -7.33 5.23
C PRO A 175 6.43 -6.53 4.19
N ASN A 176 6.32 -5.22 4.41
CA ASN A 176 5.78 -4.25 3.45
C ASN A 176 4.35 -4.55 2.98
N ILE A 177 3.47 -4.97 3.89
CA ILE A 177 2.04 -5.14 3.58
C ILE A 177 1.44 -3.75 3.33
N VAL A 178 0.81 -3.59 2.16
CA VAL A 178 0.13 -2.35 1.76
C VAL A 178 -1.35 -2.40 2.08
N GLY A 179 -1.96 -3.57 1.98
CA GLY A 179 -3.38 -3.78 2.26
C GLY A 179 -3.78 -5.24 2.07
N ILE A 180 -4.99 -5.53 2.48
CA ILE A 180 -5.66 -6.80 2.25
C ILE A 180 -6.64 -6.54 1.10
N LEU A 181 -6.57 -7.34 0.05
CA LEU A 181 -7.51 -7.27 -1.07
C LEU A 181 -8.81 -7.97 -0.71
N ASP A 182 -8.70 -9.23 -0.31
CA ASP A 182 -9.84 -10.09 -0.02
C ASP A 182 -9.50 -11.09 1.09
N ALA A 183 -10.53 -11.55 1.81
CA ALA A 183 -10.47 -12.64 2.75
C ALA A 183 -11.62 -13.60 2.45
N PHE A 184 -11.31 -14.86 2.18
CA PHE A 184 -12.30 -15.88 1.85
C PHE A 184 -12.26 -17.03 2.84
N ASP A 185 -13.42 -17.61 3.13
CA ASP A 185 -13.52 -18.87 3.86
C ASP A 185 -13.21 -20.07 2.94
N SER A 186 -13.23 -21.29 3.50
CA SER A 186 -13.01 -22.53 2.74
C SER A 186 -14.09 -22.80 1.66
N ASN A 187 -15.22 -22.13 1.71
CA ASN A 187 -16.33 -22.23 0.76
C ASN A 187 -16.31 -21.13 -0.29
N GLY A 188 -15.35 -20.20 -0.19
CA GLY A 188 -15.24 -19.07 -1.10
C GLY A 188 -16.14 -17.88 -0.76
N ASN A 189 -16.71 -17.82 0.44
CA ASN A 189 -17.48 -16.66 0.89
C ASN A 189 -16.52 -15.58 1.42
N GLN A 190 -16.81 -14.31 1.08
CA GLN A 190 -16.07 -13.11 1.47
C GLN A 190 -16.59 -12.54 2.79
#